data_b29d3bc2f9bd38563217b178b14d0e07
#
_entry.id   b29d3bc2f9bd38563217b178b14d0e07
#
_cell.length_a   1.000
_cell.length_b   1.000
_cell.length_c   1.000
_cell.angle_alpha   90.00
_cell.angle_beta   90.00
_cell.angle_gamma   90.00
#
_symmetry.space_group_name_H-M   'P 1'
#
loop_
_entity.id
_entity.type
_entity.pdbx_description
1 polymer ?
#
loop_
_entity_poly.entity_id
_entity_poly.type
_entity_poly.pdbx_seq_one_letter_code
_entity_poly.pdbx_strand_id
1 'polypeptide(L)'
;RDLVRSRGLGDVYKRQLHYCKDRSLFVDIFSYAGSDMIGSISILAQGQGLNILLNMFYGPVVNAARAIAYQLQSAVTQFSGNFFTAVRPQIIKLYAEDKFEEMMRLVYNSSWISYYMLLMVSLPLCFERNFVLSLWLGEYPDHTSSFVILIIILCLIQALKTPRTTVYHATGHILRSNIFVGGVLCMAFPLAYLFLKLGGSPESVFWAANISMVVSEFVSMLILRRYIKYSILNYFVNIHGRCFFVSIAAAVILYCIQQQLEFGWCRLILMSLSSVIIIGILAYMFGIDSTLRNGLNRLVRSKIIRRK
;
A
#
# COMPACT_ATOMS: atom_id res chain seq x y z
N ARG A 1 -48.68 -19.72 -0.64
CA ARG A 1 -47.54 -19.01 0.00
C ARG A 1 -46.31 -18.91 -0.91
N ASP A 2 -46.20 -19.69 -1.99
CA ASP A 2 -45.03 -19.75 -2.88
C ASP A 2 -45.08 -18.79 -4.08
N LEU A 3 -46.24 -18.18 -4.36
CA LEU A 3 -46.42 -17.24 -5.47
C LEU A 3 -45.83 -15.84 -5.25
N VAL A 4 -45.51 -15.48 -4.01
CA VAL A 4 -44.93 -14.16 -3.69
C VAL A 4 -43.40 -14.15 -3.88
N ARG A 5 -42.73 -15.32 -3.82
CA ARG A 5 -41.29 -15.45 -4.01
C ARG A 5 -40.82 -15.34 -5.46
N SER A 6 -41.72 -15.63 -6.41
CA SER A 6 -41.41 -15.58 -7.84
C SER A 6 -41.50 -14.16 -8.44
N ARG A 7 -42.15 -13.21 -7.77
CA ARG A 7 -42.24 -11.81 -8.24
C ARG A 7 -40.90 -11.05 -8.19
N GLY A 8 -40.03 -11.37 -7.25
CA GLY A 8 -38.72 -10.73 -7.12
C GLY A 8 -37.72 -11.11 -8.22
N LEU A 9 -37.78 -12.33 -8.74
CA LEU A 9 -36.95 -12.80 -9.85
C LEU A 9 -37.41 -12.27 -11.22
N GLY A 10 -38.72 -12.06 -11.42
CA GLY A 10 -39.25 -11.47 -12.64
C GLY A 10 -38.85 -10.01 -12.87
N ASP A 11 -38.66 -9.23 -11.81
CA ASP A 11 -38.23 -7.82 -11.92
C ASP A 11 -36.73 -7.68 -12.19
N VAL A 12 -35.91 -8.67 -11.80
CA VAL A 12 -34.47 -8.70 -12.14
C VAL A 12 -34.30 -9.00 -13.63
N TYR A 13 -35.11 -9.86 -14.21
CA TYR A 13 -35.09 -10.16 -15.65
C TYR A 13 -35.68 -9.03 -16.52
N LYS A 14 -36.53 -8.16 -15.99
CA LYS A 14 -37.10 -7.00 -16.72
C LYS A 14 -36.14 -5.80 -16.78
N ARG A 15 -35.03 -5.79 -16.10
CA ARG A 15 -33.91 -4.87 -16.36
C ARG A 15 -33.17 -5.34 -17.61
N GLN A 16 -33.86 -5.34 -18.73
CA GLN A 16 -33.22 -5.58 -20.04
C GLN A 16 -32.14 -4.53 -20.24
N LEU A 17 -31.01 -4.98 -20.80
CA LEU A 17 -29.92 -4.12 -21.28
C LEU A 17 -30.55 -3.08 -22.24
N HIS A 18 -30.79 -1.88 -21.74
CA HIS A 18 -31.13 -0.76 -22.59
C HIS A 18 -29.88 -0.26 -23.29
N TYR A 19 -29.92 -0.27 -24.60
CA TYR A 19 -28.86 0.25 -25.42
C TYR A 19 -28.77 1.77 -25.19
N CYS A 20 -27.81 2.20 -24.36
CA CYS A 20 -27.58 3.61 -24.09
C CYS A 20 -26.84 4.20 -25.30
N LYS A 21 -27.48 5.10 -26.06
CA LYS A 21 -26.88 5.81 -27.19
C LYS A 21 -26.30 7.18 -26.79
N ASP A 22 -26.12 7.41 -25.49
CA ASP A 22 -25.57 8.68 -25.01
C ASP A 22 -24.08 8.76 -25.32
N ARG A 23 -23.76 9.57 -26.34
CA ARG A 23 -22.39 9.78 -26.80
C ARG A 23 -21.52 10.44 -25.71
N SER A 24 -22.10 11.27 -24.85
CA SER A 24 -21.36 11.94 -23.79
C SER A 24 -20.89 10.92 -22.74
N LEU A 25 -21.77 10.01 -22.35
CA LEU A 25 -21.44 8.93 -21.42
C LEU A 25 -20.33 8.02 -21.96
N PHE A 26 -20.36 7.69 -23.26
CA PHE A 26 -19.27 6.91 -23.88
C PHE A 26 -17.94 7.66 -23.87
N VAL A 27 -17.94 8.94 -24.20
CA VAL A 27 -16.72 9.78 -24.16
C VAL A 27 -16.14 9.83 -22.75
N ASP A 28 -16.97 10.00 -21.74
CA ASP A 28 -16.54 10.06 -20.34
C ASP A 28 -15.96 8.70 -19.88
N ILE A 29 -16.62 7.59 -20.20
CA ILE A 29 -16.13 6.24 -19.89
C ILE A 29 -14.79 5.96 -20.57
N PHE A 30 -14.67 6.24 -21.88
CA PHE A 30 -13.44 6.01 -22.63
C PHE A 30 -12.31 6.93 -22.18
N SER A 31 -12.60 8.18 -21.85
CA SER A 31 -11.63 9.12 -21.29
C SER A 31 -11.11 8.66 -19.94
N TYR A 32 -12.00 8.19 -19.07
CA TYR A 32 -11.63 7.64 -17.77
C TYR A 32 -10.79 6.36 -17.93
N ALA A 33 -11.26 5.39 -18.73
CA ALA A 33 -10.57 4.14 -18.98
C ALA A 33 -9.19 4.36 -19.63
N GLY A 34 -9.11 5.23 -20.62
CA GLY A 34 -7.84 5.61 -21.26
C GLY A 34 -6.86 6.27 -20.29
N SER A 35 -7.38 7.10 -19.38
CA SER A 35 -6.57 7.75 -18.34
C SER A 35 -6.03 6.74 -17.34
N ASP A 36 -6.83 5.76 -16.94
CA ASP A 36 -6.44 4.69 -16.01
C ASP A 36 -5.43 3.73 -16.66
N MET A 37 -5.60 3.48 -17.96
CA MET A 37 -4.67 2.68 -18.76
C MET A 37 -3.27 3.29 -18.82
N ILE A 38 -3.15 4.62 -18.94
CA ILE A 38 -1.84 5.33 -18.88
C ILE A 38 -1.15 5.07 -17.53
N GLY A 39 -1.88 5.18 -16.43
CA GLY A 39 -1.35 4.87 -15.10
C GLY A 39 -0.88 3.43 -14.96
N SER A 40 -1.70 2.49 -15.43
CA SER A 40 -1.39 1.06 -15.40
C SER A 40 -0.17 0.70 -16.26
N ILE A 41 -0.07 1.27 -17.47
CA ILE A 41 1.10 1.10 -18.35
C ILE A 41 2.37 1.64 -17.69
N SER A 42 2.28 2.79 -17.01
CA SER A 42 3.44 3.38 -16.31
C SER A 42 3.97 2.44 -15.21
N ILE A 43 3.08 1.82 -14.43
CA ILE A 43 3.46 0.86 -13.38
C ILE A 43 4.07 -0.41 -14.01
N LEU A 44 3.45 -0.93 -15.07
CA LEU A 44 3.96 -2.10 -15.78
C LEU A 44 5.33 -1.82 -16.44
N ALA A 45 5.46 -0.66 -17.08
CA ALA A 45 6.72 -0.24 -17.71
C ALA A 45 7.85 -0.08 -16.68
N GLN A 46 7.56 0.52 -15.52
CA GLN A 46 8.50 0.58 -14.41
C GLN A 46 8.92 -0.83 -13.98
N GLY A 47 7.97 -1.71 -13.66
CA GLY A 47 8.26 -3.06 -13.17
C GLY A 47 9.03 -3.91 -14.18
N GLN A 48 8.61 -3.93 -15.43
CA GLN A 48 9.29 -4.71 -16.48
C GLN A 48 10.60 -4.07 -16.91
N GLY A 49 10.68 -2.73 -16.96
CA GLY A 49 11.92 -2.02 -17.25
C GLY A 49 13.02 -2.35 -16.24
N LEU A 50 12.72 -2.30 -14.94
CA LEU A 50 13.66 -2.68 -13.90
C LEU A 50 14.06 -4.16 -13.97
N ASN A 51 13.12 -5.04 -14.36
CA ASN A 51 13.38 -6.45 -14.58
C ASN A 51 14.40 -6.68 -15.71
N ILE A 52 14.21 -6.00 -16.84
CA ILE A 52 15.11 -6.07 -17.99
C ILE A 52 16.51 -5.57 -17.60
N LEU A 53 16.60 -4.41 -16.94
CA LEU A 53 17.89 -3.85 -16.51
C LEU A 53 18.65 -4.81 -15.60
N LEU A 54 17.97 -5.36 -14.58
CA LEU A 54 18.59 -6.28 -13.66
C LEU A 54 19.12 -7.53 -14.35
N ASN A 55 18.34 -8.06 -15.31
CA ASN A 55 18.74 -9.22 -16.11
C ASN A 55 19.92 -8.91 -17.04
N MET A 56 19.94 -7.72 -17.66
CA MET A 56 21.02 -7.29 -18.56
C MET A 56 22.36 -7.11 -17.84
N PHE A 57 22.36 -6.56 -16.64
CA PHE A 57 23.59 -6.24 -15.92
C PHE A 57 24.09 -7.38 -15.04
N TYR A 58 23.19 -8.19 -14.46
CA TYR A 58 23.51 -9.21 -13.46
C TYR A 58 23.05 -10.62 -13.81
N GLY A 59 22.30 -10.77 -14.90
CA GLY A 59 21.87 -12.08 -15.39
C GLY A 59 20.67 -12.68 -14.65
N PRO A 60 20.28 -13.91 -15.03
CA PRO A 60 19.02 -14.52 -14.61
C PRO A 60 18.99 -14.92 -13.13
N VAL A 61 20.14 -15.23 -12.51
CA VAL A 61 20.21 -15.67 -11.11
C VAL A 61 19.78 -14.54 -10.16
N VAL A 62 20.31 -13.33 -10.37
CA VAL A 62 19.93 -12.15 -9.57
C VAL A 62 18.48 -11.75 -9.88
N ASN A 63 18.02 -11.95 -11.11
CA ASN A 63 16.62 -11.72 -11.45
C ASN A 63 15.67 -12.73 -10.77
N ALA A 64 16.11 -13.98 -10.54
CA ALA A 64 15.37 -14.94 -9.73
C ALA A 64 15.23 -14.47 -8.26
N ALA A 65 16.30 -13.89 -7.67
CA ALA A 65 16.24 -13.26 -6.34
C ALA A 65 15.16 -12.17 -6.28
N ARG A 66 15.06 -11.36 -7.34
CA ARG A 66 13.99 -10.36 -7.47
C ARG A 66 12.60 -11.00 -7.48
N ALA A 67 12.41 -12.05 -8.25
CA ALA A 67 11.10 -12.75 -8.33
C ALA A 67 10.65 -13.28 -6.96
N ILE A 68 11.56 -13.85 -6.17
CA ILE A 68 11.30 -14.31 -4.80
C ILE A 68 10.87 -13.13 -3.91
N ALA A 69 11.57 -12.00 -3.95
CA ALA A 69 11.20 -10.82 -3.17
C ALA A 69 9.80 -10.28 -3.55
N TYR A 70 9.41 -10.32 -4.83
CA TYR A 70 8.07 -9.95 -5.28
C TYR A 70 6.98 -10.94 -4.85
N GLN A 71 7.29 -12.23 -4.69
CA GLN A 71 6.34 -13.20 -4.12
C GLN A 71 6.05 -12.86 -2.65
N LEU A 72 7.08 -12.54 -1.87
CA LEU A 72 6.90 -12.07 -0.49
C LEU A 72 6.12 -10.75 -0.43
N GLN A 73 6.38 -9.82 -1.34
CA GLN A 73 5.58 -8.60 -1.48
C GLN A 73 4.10 -8.92 -1.62
N SER A 74 3.75 -9.80 -2.52
CA SER A 74 2.36 -10.18 -2.78
C SER A 74 1.68 -10.75 -1.54
N ALA A 75 2.36 -11.62 -0.79
CA ALA A 75 1.86 -12.19 0.44
C ALA A 75 1.64 -11.13 1.53
N VAL A 76 2.62 -10.25 1.74
CA VAL A 76 2.58 -9.22 2.79
C VAL A 76 1.53 -8.15 2.49
N THR A 77 1.42 -7.69 1.24
CA THR A 77 0.48 -6.63 0.85
C THR A 77 -0.97 -7.09 0.84
N GLN A 78 -1.25 -8.39 0.79
CA GLN A 78 -2.61 -8.92 0.81
C GLN A 78 -3.37 -8.54 2.09
N PHE A 79 -2.67 -8.45 3.23
CA PHE A 79 -3.28 -8.07 4.50
C PHE A 79 -3.84 -6.64 4.47
N SER A 80 -3.04 -5.68 4.03
CA SER A 80 -3.47 -4.27 3.93
C SER A 80 -4.43 -4.06 2.77
N GLY A 81 -4.29 -4.81 1.68
CA GLY A 81 -5.13 -4.74 0.49
C GLY A 81 -6.58 -5.14 0.77
N ASN A 82 -6.79 -6.25 1.49
CA ASN A 82 -8.13 -6.71 1.88
C ASN A 82 -8.87 -5.68 2.75
N PHE A 83 -8.18 -5.07 3.71
CA PHE A 83 -8.74 -3.98 4.51
C PHE A 83 -9.14 -2.81 3.62
N PHE A 84 -8.27 -2.41 2.73
CA PHE A 84 -8.49 -1.24 1.89
C PHE A 84 -9.65 -1.44 0.89
N THR A 85 -9.85 -2.65 0.40
CA THR A 85 -11.00 -3.00 -0.47
C THR A 85 -12.34 -2.70 0.20
N ALA A 86 -12.45 -2.89 1.51
CA ALA A 86 -13.65 -2.57 2.28
C ALA A 86 -13.84 -1.05 2.50
N VAL A 87 -12.76 -0.27 2.55
CA VAL A 87 -12.81 1.18 2.81
C VAL A 87 -13.06 1.98 1.53
N ARG A 88 -12.55 1.53 0.39
CA ARG A 88 -12.62 2.22 -0.90
C ARG A 88 -14.03 2.74 -1.28
N PRO A 89 -15.11 1.93 -1.19
CA PRO A 89 -16.45 2.41 -1.55
C PRO A 89 -16.94 3.54 -0.66
N GLN A 90 -16.53 3.56 0.62
CA GLN A 90 -16.93 4.60 1.57
C GLN A 90 -16.26 5.94 1.26
N ILE A 91 -14.98 5.93 0.85
CA ILE A 91 -14.28 7.15 0.39
C ILE A 91 -15.01 7.75 -0.82
N ILE A 92 -15.37 6.92 -1.80
CA ILE A 92 -16.08 7.36 -3.01
C ILE A 92 -17.46 7.91 -2.67
N LYS A 93 -18.19 7.25 -1.76
CA LYS A 93 -19.52 7.69 -1.31
C LYS A 93 -19.46 9.05 -0.63
N LEU A 94 -18.53 9.25 0.32
CA LEU A 94 -18.38 10.52 1.02
C LEU A 94 -17.99 11.67 0.07
N TYR A 95 -17.20 11.38 -0.95
CA TYR A 95 -16.89 12.33 -2.01
C TYR A 95 -18.16 12.74 -2.79
N ALA A 96 -18.98 11.77 -3.18
CA ALA A 96 -20.24 12.00 -3.92
C ALA A 96 -21.30 12.75 -3.08
N GLU A 97 -21.21 12.69 -1.75
CA GLU A 97 -22.06 13.43 -0.82
C GLU A 97 -21.50 14.81 -0.42
N ASP A 98 -20.41 15.27 -1.06
CA ASP A 98 -19.67 16.52 -0.75
C ASP A 98 -19.16 16.62 0.71
N LYS A 99 -19.05 15.49 1.41
CA LYS A 99 -18.56 15.40 2.80
C LYS A 99 -17.03 15.31 2.85
N PHE A 100 -16.35 16.32 2.34
CA PHE A 100 -14.88 16.30 2.17
C PHE A 100 -14.10 16.16 3.47
N GLU A 101 -14.57 16.73 4.57
CA GLU A 101 -13.88 16.60 5.88
C GLU A 101 -13.96 15.17 6.42
N GLU A 102 -15.15 14.53 6.34
CA GLU A 102 -15.33 13.15 6.75
C GLU A 102 -14.54 12.18 5.86
N MET A 103 -14.53 12.45 4.56
CA MET A 103 -13.75 11.69 3.58
C MET A 103 -12.24 11.78 3.89
N MET A 104 -11.71 12.98 4.11
CA MET A 104 -10.29 13.14 4.44
C MET A 104 -9.94 12.48 5.76
N ARG A 105 -10.80 12.56 6.77
CA ARG A 105 -10.62 11.83 8.04
C ARG A 105 -10.58 10.32 7.82
N LEU A 106 -11.44 9.78 6.94
CA LEU A 106 -11.42 8.36 6.57
C LEU A 106 -10.12 8.00 5.83
N VAL A 107 -9.63 8.87 4.95
CA VAL A 107 -8.32 8.70 4.27
C VAL A 107 -7.17 8.65 5.28
N TYR A 108 -7.13 9.57 6.26
CA TYR A 108 -6.12 9.55 7.32
C TYR A 108 -6.17 8.22 8.12
N ASN A 109 -7.36 7.85 8.59
CA ASN A 109 -7.55 6.65 9.40
C ASN A 109 -7.17 5.37 8.64
N SER A 110 -7.58 5.27 7.37
CA SER A 110 -7.28 4.11 6.53
C SER A 110 -5.79 4.03 6.17
N SER A 111 -5.10 5.16 5.98
CA SER A 111 -3.65 5.19 5.77
C SER A 111 -2.90 4.65 6.98
N TRP A 112 -3.24 5.09 8.20
CA TRP A 112 -2.62 4.58 9.43
C TRP A 112 -2.88 3.09 9.62
N ILE A 113 -4.14 2.67 9.51
CA ILE A 113 -4.51 1.26 9.73
C ILE A 113 -3.81 0.36 8.72
N SER A 114 -3.87 0.69 7.42
CA SER A 114 -3.21 -0.09 6.37
C SER A 114 -1.71 -0.18 6.59
N TYR A 115 -1.07 0.93 6.96
CA TYR A 115 0.36 0.97 7.22
C TYR A 115 0.76 0.10 8.42
N TYR A 116 0.05 0.24 9.56
CA TYR A 116 0.39 -0.53 10.76
C TYR A 116 0.08 -2.01 10.60
N MET A 117 -1.00 -2.38 9.92
CA MET A 117 -1.28 -3.78 9.57
C MET A 117 -0.13 -4.39 8.74
N LEU A 118 0.35 -3.63 7.75
CA LEU A 118 1.48 -4.07 6.93
C LEU A 118 2.76 -4.16 7.76
N LEU A 119 3.04 -3.16 8.60
CA LEU A 119 4.22 -3.09 9.45
C LEU A 119 4.29 -4.26 10.44
N MET A 120 3.15 -4.66 11.04
CA MET A 120 3.07 -5.79 11.97
C MET A 120 3.57 -7.11 11.37
N VAL A 121 3.33 -7.32 10.08
CA VAL A 121 3.77 -8.53 9.36
C VAL A 121 5.17 -8.35 8.79
N SER A 122 5.45 -7.19 8.22
CA SER A 122 6.69 -6.95 7.50
C SER A 122 7.91 -6.76 8.40
N LEU A 123 7.73 -6.20 9.60
CA LEU A 123 8.87 -5.91 10.48
C LEU A 123 9.54 -7.20 11.01
N PRO A 124 8.83 -8.20 11.56
CA PRO A 124 9.44 -9.48 11.92
C PRO A 124 10.03 -10.20 10.71
N LEU A 125 9.38 -10.10 9.53
CA LEU A 125 9.91 -10.66 8.30
C LEU A 125 11.25 -10.02 7.91
N CYS A 126 11.43 -8.70 8.09
CA CYS A 126 12.71 -8.03 7.86
C CYS A 126 13.81 -8.54 8.80
N PHE A 127 13.50 -8.77 10.07
CA PHE A 127 14.47 -9.25 11.05
C PHE A 127 14.82 -10.72 10.87
N GLU A 128 13.84 -11.56 10.57
CA GLU A 128 14.00 -13.01 10.43
C GLU A 128 14.07 -13.48 8.96
N ARG A 129 14.32 -12.55 8.02
CA ARG A 129 14.29 -12.84 6.58
C ARG A 129 15.14 -14.03 6.15
N ASN A 130 16.35 -14.16 6.72
CA ASN A 130 17.25 -15.27 6.37
C ASN A 130 16.68 -16.61 6.84
N PHE A 131 16.09 -16.65 8.04
CA PHE A 131 15.42 -17.85 8.55
C PHE A 131 14.20 -18.21 7.71
N VAL A 132 13.36 -17.22 7.38
CA VAL A 132 12.15 -17.44 6.58
C VAL A 132 12.50 -17.89 5.16
N LEU A 133 13.51 -17.28 4.54
CA LEU A 133 13.97 -17.66 3.20
C LEU A 133 14.58 -19.05 3.18
N SER A 134 15.42 -19.40 4.14
CA SER A 134 16.01 -20.74 4.25
C SER A 134 14.96 -21.82 4.55
N LEU A 135 13.95 -21.49 5.34
CA LEU A 135 12.86 -22.40 5.64
C LEU A 135 11.97 -22.66 4.41
N TRP A 136 11.71 -21.63 3.62
CA TRP A 136 10.82 -21.72 2.46
C TRP A 136 11.50 -22.34 1.24
N LEU A 137 12.75 -21.94 0.96
CA LEU A 137 13.45 -22.28 -0.29
C LEU A 137 14.63 -23.23 -0.08
N GLY A 138 15.09 -23.40 1.16
CA GLY A 138 16.38 -24.06 1.46
C GLY A 138 17.54 -23.15 1.08
N GLU A 139 18.05 -23.30 -0.13
CA GLU A 139 19.03 -22.41 -0.73
C GLU A 139 18.34 -21.35 -1.59
N TYR A 140 18.82 -20.12 -1.52
CA TYR A 140 18.28 -19.00 -2.31
C TYR A 140 19.40 -18.15 -2.88
N PRO A 141 19.19 -17.48 -4.04
CA PRO A 141 20.21 -16.65 -4.67
C PRO A 141 20.70 -15.52 -3.78
N ASP A 142 21.96 -15.12 -3.96
CA ASP A 142 22.52 -13.93 -3.35
C ASP A 142 21.65 -12.69 -3.64
N HIS A 143 21.75 -11.69 -2.78
CA HIS A 143 20.91 -10.47 -2.83
C HIS A 143 19.43 -10.63 -2.48
N THR A 144 18.85 -11.86 -2.44
CA THR A 144 17.42 -12.07 -2.12
C THR A 144 17.05 -11.41 -0.79
N SER A 145 17.87 -11.58 0.23
CA SER A 145 17.66 -11.03 1.57
C SER A 145 17.63 -9.49 1.57
N SER A 146 18.51 -8.84 0.81
CA SER A 146 18.55 -7.38 0.66
C SER A 146 17.34 -6.87 -0.13
N PHE A 147 16.94 -7.58 -1.20
CA PHE A 147 15.80 -7.23 -2.02
C PHE A 147 14.49 -7.28 -1.22
N VAL A 148 14.33 -8.26 -0.33
CA VAL A 148 13.17 -8.36 0.56
C VAL A 148 12.99 -7.09 1.40
N ILE A 149 14.06 -6.57 2.01
CA ILE A 149 14.00 -5.33 2.80
C ILE A 149 13.56 -4.16 1.92
N LEU A 150 14.20 -3.98 0.77
CA LEU A 150 13.95 -2.84 -0.11
C LEU A 150 12.53 -2.86 -0.70
N ILE A 151 12.01 -4.05 -0.97
CA ILE A 151 10.65 -4.19 -1.48
C ILE A 151 9.60 -3.98 -0.37
N ILE A 152 9.90 -4.35 0.88
CA ILE A 152 9.04 -4.05 2.03
C ILE A 152 8.96 -2.54 2.26
N ILE A 153 10.07 -1.81 2.15
CA ILE A 153 10.07 -0.34 2.22
C ILE A 153 9.15 0.24 1.16
N LEU A 154 9.23 -0.26 -0.08
CA LEU A 154 8.34 0.14 -1.18
C LEU A 154 6.87 -0.09 -0.83
N CYS A 155 6.53 -1.25 -0.26
CA CYS A 155 5.17 -1.61 0.15
C CYS A 155 4.64 -0.68 1.25
N LEU A 156 5.47 -0.33 2.23
CA LEU A 156 5.10 0.59 3.30
C LEU A 156 4.78 1.99 2.77
N ILE A 157 5.58 2.51 1.84
CA ILE A 157 5.31 3.80 1.17
C ILE A 157 4.00 3.70 0.37
N GLN A 158 3.80 2.62 -0.37
CA GLN A 158 2.60 2.39 -1.16
C GLN A 158 1.33 2.27 -0.30
N ALA A 159 1.40 1.66 0.88
CA ALA A 159 0.28 1.56 1.81
C ALA A 159 -0.25 2.93 2.26
N LEU A 160 0.64 3.91 2.46
CA LEU A 160 0.27 5.29 2.77
C LEU A 160 -0.36 6.03 1.58
N LYS A 161 0.07 5.70 0.36
CA LYS A 161 -0.38 6.33 -0.88
C LYS A 161 -1.78 5.85 -1.30
N THR A 162 -2.09 4.58 -1.12
CA THR A 162 -3.29 3.91 -1.68
C THR A 162 -4.61 4.59 -1.32
N PRO A 163 -4.91 4.98 -0.05
CA PRO A 163 -6.16 5.66 0.29
C PRO A 163 -6.34 6.99 -0.44
N ARG A 164 -5.28 7.76 -0.59
CA ARG A 164 -5.31 9.04 -1.30
C ARG A 164 -5.49 8.86 -2.80
N THR A 165 -4.93 7.80 -3.39
CA THR A 165 -5.15 7.48 -4.81
C THR A 165 -6.63 7.24 -5.10
N THR A 166 -7.37 6.64 -4.15
CA THR A 166 -8.82 6.45 -4.29
C THR A 166 -9.58 7.79 -4.37
N VAL A 167 -9.11 8.83 -3.68
CA VAL A 167 -9.72 10.16 -3.80
C VAL A 167 -9.60 10.69 -5.21
N TYR A 168 -8.46 10.48 -5.89
CA TYR A 168 -8.33 10.84 -7.31
C TYR A 168 -9.34 10.11 -8.20
N HIS A 169 -9.53 8.81 -7.97
CA HIS A 169 -10.54 8.05 -8.71
C HIS A 169 -11.94 8.60 -8.46
N ALA A 170 -12.24 9.05 -7.24
CA ALA A 170 -13.53 9.66 -6.90
C ALA A 170 -13.74 11.02 -7.60
N THR A 171 -12.67 11.82 -7.80
CA THR A 171 -12.80 13.13 -8.50
C THR A 171 -13.06 12.99 -10.00
N GLY A 172 -12.85 11.82 -10.61
CA GLY A 172 -12.90 11.61 -12.05
C GLY A 172 -11.73 12.23 -12.85
N HIS A 173 -10.93 13.11 -12.24
CA HIS A 173 -9.83 13.83 -12.92
C HIS A 173 -8.51 13.06 -12.79
N ILE A 174 -8.50 11.77 -13.13
CA ILE A 174 -7.35 10.89 -12.93
C ILE A 174 -6.24 11.10 -13.97
N LEU A 175 -6.53 11.65 -15.15
CA LEU A 175 -5.57 11.79 -16.25
C LEU A 175 -4.31 12.56 -15.82
N ARG A 176 -4.48 13.71 -15.17
CA ARG A 176 -3.33 14.52 -14.71
C ARG A 176 -2.50 13.76 -13.67
N SER A 177 -3.17 13.11 -12.72
CA SER A 177 -2.49 12.30 -11.72
C SER A 177 -1.71 11.17 -12.39
N ASN A 178 -2.31 10.45 -13.32
CA ASN A 178 -1.69 9.30 -13.99
C ASN A 178 -0.50 9.72 -14.86
N ILE A 179 -0.58 10.84 -15.56
CA ILE A 179 0.54 11.35 -16.37
C ILE A 179 1.71 11.80 -15.48
N PHE A 180 1.47 12.64 -14.49
CA PHE A 180 2.57 13.18 -13.68
C PHE A 180 3.13 12.16 -12.71
N VAL A 181 2.27 11.45 -11.97
CA VAL A 181 2.69 10.42 -11.02
C VAL A 181 3.27 9.21 -11.76
N GLY A 182 2.63 8.79 -12.86
CA GLY A 182 3.13 7.71 -13.70
C GLY A 182 4.46 8.07 -14.38
N GLY A 183 4.60 9.30 -14.87
CA GLY A 183 5.85 9.81 -15.44
C GLY A 183 7.00 9.77 -14.43
N VAL A 184 6.75 10.17 -13.18
CA VAL A 184 7.75 10.07 -12.10
C VAL A 184 8.09 8.61 -11.79
N LEU A 185 7.11 7.71 -11.78
CA LEU A 185 7.38 6.29 -11.58
C LEU A 185 8.22 5.70 -12.71
N CYS A 186 7.99 6.10 -13.96
CA CYS A 186 8.81 5.70 -15.10
C CYS A 186 10.27 6.19 -14.98
N MET A 187 10.53 7.30 -14.26
CA MET A 187 11.89 7.78 -14.00
C MET A 187 12.74 6.78 -13.18
N ALA A 188 12.13 5.81 -12.52
CA ALA A 188 12.88 4.71 -11.89
C ALA A 188 13.75 3.96 -12.89
N PHE A 189 13.31 3.79 -14.14
CA PHE A 189 14.09 3.08 -15.16
C PHE A 189 15.38 3.83 -15.54
N PRO A 190 15.39 5.09 -16.01
CA PRO A 190 16.61 5.81 -16.30
C PRO A 190 17.50 6.01 -15.07
N LEU A 191 16.92 6.19 -13.88
CA LEU A 191 17.67 6.31 -12.64
C LEU A 191 18.40 5.01 -12.27
N ALA A 192 17.71 3.87 -12.38
CA ALA A 192 18.31 2.54 -12.19
C ALA A 192 19.42 2.27 -13.21
N TYR A 193 19.19 2.58 -14.48
CA TYR A 193 20.21 2.46 -15.53
C TYR A 193 21.47 3.28 -15.21
N LEU A 194 21.29 4.52 -14.76
CA LEU A 194 22.39 5.40 -14.35
C LEU A 194 23.19 4.79 -13.20
N PHE A 195 22.50 4.32 -12.15
CA PHE A 195 23.15 3.70 -11.00
C PHE A 195 23.95 2.46 -11.40
N LEU A 196 23.37 1.59 -12.24
CA LEU A 196 24.04 0.38 -12.73
C LEU A 196 25.23 0.70 -13.60
N LYS A 197 25.14 1.70 -14.49
CA LYS A 197 26.22 2.14 -15.36
C LYS A 197 27.40 2.75 -14.58
N LEU A 198 27.12 3.35 -13.41
CA LEU A 198 28.14 3.86 -12.50
C LEU A 198 28.76 2.76 -11.60
N GLY A 199 28.47 1.49 -11.83
CA GLY A 199 28.99 0.37 -11.07
C GLY A 199 28.24 0.07 -9.77
N GLY A 200 26.99 0.56 -9.65
CA GLY A 200 26.15 0.28 -8.49
C GLY A 200 25.77 -1.20 -8.38
N SER A 201 25.58 -1.70 -7.16
CA SER A 201 25.14 -3.07 -6.88
C SER A 201 23.71 -3.36 -7.38
N PRO A 202 23.26 -4.63 -7.45
CA PRO A 202 21.90 -4.99 -7.87
C PRO A 202 20.79 -4.30 -7.06
N GLU A 203 21.06 -4.00 -5.78
CA GLU A 203 20.14 -3.30 -4.88
C GLU A 203 19.83 -1.88 -5.36
N SER A 204 20.71 -1.27 -6.15
CA SER A 204 20.51 0.08 -6.68
C SER A 204 19.26 0.22 -7.54
N VAL A 205 18.80 -0.87 -8.18
CA VAL A 205 17.55 -0.92 -8.93
C VAL A 205 16.34 -0.70 -8.02
N PHE A 206 16.35 -1.30 -6.84
CA PHE A 206 15.29 -1.11 -5.84
C PHE A 206 15.37 0.26 -5.18
N TRP A 207 16.57 0.79 -4.98
CA TRP A 207 16.74 2.17 -4.50
C TRP A 207 16.16 3.17 -5.50
N ALA A 208 16.40 2.99 -6.79
CA ALA A 208 15.78 3.82 -7.83
C ALA A 208 14.24 3.75 -7.79
N ALA A 209 13.67 2.56 -7.60
CA ALA A 209 12.24 2.38 -7.45
C ALA A 209 11.68 3.08 -6.20
N ASN A 210 12.36 2.94 -5.04
CA ASN A 210 11.97 3.58 -3.79
C ASN A 210 12.03 5.12 -3.88
N ILE A 211 13.12 5.66 -4.45
CA ILE A 211 13.27 7.11 -4.67
C ILE A 211 12.15 7.64 -5.56
N SER A 212 11.88 6.98 -6.69
CA SER A 212 10.80 7.36 -7.59
C SER A 212 9.43 7.27 -6.92
N MET A 213 9.20 6.26 -6.05
CA MET A 213 7.97 6.14 -5.28
C MET A 213 7.79 7.30 -4.30
N VAL A 214 8.83 7.68 -3.55
CA VAL A 214 8.80 8.83 -2.63
C VAL A 214 8.53 10.12 -3.38
N VAL A 215 9.22 10.36 -4.50
CA VAL A 215 8.98 11.57 -5.32
C VAL A 215 7.55 11.56 -5.88
N SER A 216 7.05 10.42 -6.35
CA SER A 216 5.68 10.28 -6.85
C SER A 216 4.63 10.57 -5.77
N GLU A 217 4.97 10.28 -4.52
CA GLU A 217 4.14 10.55 -3.35
C GLU A 217 3.97 12.07 -3.14
N PHE A 218 5.07 12.83 -3.18
CA PHE A 218 5.04 14.30 -3.10
C PHE A 218 4.28 14.92 -4.27
N VAL A 219 4.54 14.49 -5.50
CA VAL A 219 3.84 14.96 -6.69
C VAL A 219 2.34 14.70 -6.59
N SER A 220 1.96 13.53 -6.12
CA SER A 220 0.57 13.16 -5.87
C SER A 220 -0.09 14.10 -4.85
N MET A 221 0.59 14.44 -3.74
CA MET A 221 0.07 15.41 -2.75
C MET A 221 -0.16 16.79 -3.36
N LEU A 222 0.78 17.29 -4.16
CA LEU A 222 0.67 18.60 -4.82
C LEU A 222 -0.51 18.66 -5.81
N ILE A 223 -0.73 17.58 -6.55
CA ILE A 223 -1.84 17.53 -7.52
C ILE A 223 -3.18 17.47 -6.77
N LEU A 224 -3.32 16.65 -5.72
CA LEU A 224 -4.57 16.52 -4.99
C LEU A 224 -5.02 17.84 -4.36
N ARG A 225 -4.08 18.66 -3.88
CA ARG A 225 -4.37 19.98 -3.30
C ARG A 225 -5.13 20.91 -4.26
N ARG A 226 -5.06 20.67 -5.58
CA ARG A 226 -5.82 21.47 -6.58
C ARG A 226 -7.31 21.13 -6.60
N TYR A 227 -7.66 19.93 -6.17
CA TYR A 227 -9.05 19.43 -6.19
C TYR A 227 -9.71 19.50 -4.82
N ILE A 228 -8.93 19.30 -3.75
CA ILE A 228 -9.41 19.28 -2.38
C ILE A 228 -8.50 20.17 -1.53
N LYS A 229 -9.12 21.11 -0.80
CA LYS A 229 -8.39 21.99 0.12
C LYS A 229 -7.92 21.20 1.35
N TYR A 230 -6.63 20.94 1.46
CA TYR A 230 -6.00 20.38 2.65
C TYR A 230 -4.57 20.89 2.81
N SER A 231 -4.05 20.87 4.04
CA SER A 231 -2.67 21.26 4.30
C SER A 231 -1.74 20.08 4.04
N ILE A 232 -0.83 20.22 3.05
CA ILE A 232 0.17 19.18 2.72
C ILE A 232 1.09 18.93 3.92
N LEU A 233 1.52 20.00 4.61
CA LEU A 233 2.42 19.88 5.77
C LEU A 233 1.74 19.10 6.90
N ASN A 234 0.48 19.44 7.22
CA ASN A 234 -0.29 18.71 8.24
C ASN A 234 -0.51 17.25 7.83
N TYR A 235 -0.79 17.00 6.55
CA TYR A 235 -0.93 15.65 6.02
C TYR A 235 0.38 14.87 6.19
N PHE A 236 1.49 15.45 5.76
CA PHE A 236 2.80 14.82 5.82
C PHE A 236 3.23 14.52 7.26
N VAL A 237 3.18 15.51 8.15
CA VAL A 237 3.59 15.35 9.56
C VAL A 237 2.69 14.36 10.29
N ASN A 238 1.37 14.46 10.12
CA ASN A 238 0.44 13.60 10.85
C ASN A 238 0.42 12.15 10.33
N ILE A 239 0.64 11.92 9.04
CA ILE A 239 0.65 10.55 8.51
C ILE A 239 2.08 10.02 8.46
N HIS A 240 2.94 10.60 7.63
CA HIS A 240 4.28 10.05 7.40
C HIS A 240 5.18 10.19 8.64
N GLY A 241 5.12 11.34 9.34
CA GLY A 241 5.91 11.57 10.55
C GLY A 241 5.57 10.59 11.68
N ARG A 242 4.26 10.39 11.95
CA ARG A 242 3.83 9.44 12.98
C ARG A 242 4.15 7.99 12.61
N CYS A 243 3.90 7.59 11.34
CA CYS A 243 4.21 6.25 10.87
C CYS A 243 5.72 5.97 10.95
N PHE A 244 6.56 6.93 10.56
CA PHE A 244 8.01 6.83 10.63
C PHE A 244 8.51 6.69 12.07
N PHE A 245 7.98 7.52 12.98
CA PHE A 245 8.31 7.44 14.41
C PHE A 245 7.96 6.07 15.01
N VAL A 246 6.73 5.59 14.78
CA VAL A 246 6.29 4.27 15.26
C VAL A 246 7.14 3.15 14.67
N SER A 247 7.51 3.25 13.38
CA SER A 247 8.34 2.23 12.73
C SER A 247 9.74 2.15 13.34
N ILE A 248 10.38 3.30 13.58
CA ILE A 248 11.72 3.33 14.20
C ILE A 248 11.62 2.80 15.64
N ALA A 249 10.67 3.28 16.43
CA ALA A 249 10.51 2.84 17.81
C ALA A 249 10.26 1.33 17.89
N ALA A 250 9.37 0.79 17.04
CA ALA A 250 9.09 -0.64 16.99
C ALA A 250 10.33 -1.44 16.52
N ALA A 251 11.05 -0.95 15.51
CA ALA A 251 12.26 -1.60 15.02
C ALA A 251 13.36 -1.68 16.09
N VAL A 252 13.59 -0.60 16.85
CA VAL A 252 14.56 -0.59 17.94
C VAL A 252 14.18 -1.58 19.04
N ILE A 253 12.92 -1.59 19.46
CA ILE A 253 12.46 -2.52 20.51
C ILE A 253 12.59 -3.98 20.03
N LEU A 254 12.14 -4.27 18.81
CA LEU A 254 12.26 -5.62 18.26
C LEU A 254 13.71 -6.06 18.04
N TYR A 255 14.60 -5.14 17.67
CA TYR A 255 16.03 -5.42 17.58
C TYR A 255 16.61 -5.83 18.95
N CYS A 256 16.26 -5.11 20.02
CA CYS A 256 16.67 -5.48 21.38
C CYS A 256 16.16 -6.86 21.80
N ILE A 257 14.94 -7.21 21.45
CA ILE A 257 14.35 -8.53 21.72
C ILE A 257 15.09 -9.62 20.93
N GLN A 258 15.37 -9.36 19.64
CA GLN A 258 16.08 -10.31 18.78
C GLN A 258 17.45 -10.72 19.33
N GLN A 259 18.19 -9.77 19.91
CA GLN A 259 19.52 -10.03 20.48
C GLN A 259 19.51 -10.97 21.69
N GLN A 260 18.36 -11.12 22.35
CA GLN A 260 18.21 -11.98 23.54
C GLN A 260 17.71 -13.40 23.21
N LEU A 261 17.34 -13.64 21.96
CA LEU A 261 16.71 -14.90 21.53
C LEU A 261 17.64 -15.69 20.61
N GLU A 262 17.74 -17.00 20.88
CA GLU A 262 18.45 -17.91 20.00
C GLU A 262 17.75 -18.10 18.67
N PHE A 263 18.54 -18.32 17.62
CA PHE A 263 18.07 -18.52 16.26
C PHE A 263 17.17 -19.77 16.16
N GLY A 264 15.95 -19.63 15.61
CA GLY A 264 15.05 -20.77 15.42
C GLY A 264 13.56 -20.39 15.40
N TRP A 265 12.73 -21.40 15.42
CA TRP A 265 11.26 -21.25 15.40
C TRP A 265 10.70 -20.41 16.54
N CYS A 266 11.22 -20.63 17.77
CA CYS A 266 10.79 -19.87 18.94
C CYS A 266 11.00 -18.37 18.75
N ARG A 267 12.15 -17.96 18.17
CA ARG A 267 12.45 -16.57 17.88
C ARG A 267 11.49 -15.99 16.85
N LEU A 268 11.22 -16.70 15.75
CA LEU A 268 10.28 -16.23 14.73
C LEU A 268 8.87 -15.99 15.30
N ILE A 269 8.37 -16.93 16.11
CA ILE A 269 7.04 -16.82 16.73
C ILE A 269 7.00 -15.66 17.73
N LEU A 270 8.00 -15.57 18.61
CA LEU A 270 8.08 -14.50 19.61
C LEU A 270 8.23 -13.12 18.94
N MET A 271 9.06 -13.00 17.92
CA MET A 271 9.21 -11.75 17.15
C MET A 271 7.91 -11.35 16.47
N SER A 272 7.18 -12.30 15.89
CA SER A 272 5.89 -12.02 15.25
C SER A 272 4.82 -11.58 16.25
N LEU A 273 4.70 -12.25 17.38
CA LEU A 273 3.76 -11.88 18.45
C LEU A 273 4.14 -10.54 19.09
N SER A 274 5.43 -10.35 19.40
CA SER A 274 5.94 -9.09 19.95
C SER A 274 5.70 -7.92 19.00
N SER A 275 5.89 -8.12 17.68
CA SER A 275 5.62 -7.11 16.66
C SER A 275 4.17 -6.63 16.71
N VAL A 276 3.20 -7.54 16.76
CA VAL A 276 1.77 -7.20 16.83
C VAL A 276 1.47 -6.39 18.10
N ILE A 277 1.99 -6.83 19.24
CA ILE A 277 1.74 -6.15 20.54
C ILE A 277 2.41 -4.76 20.56
N ILE A 278 3.70 -4.69 20.22
CA ILE A 278 4.48 -3.45 20.29
C ILE A 278 3.91 -2.41 19.31
N ILE A 279 3.70 -2.79 18.05
CA ILE A 279 3.14 -1.88 17.06
C ILE A 279 1.72 -1.49 17.43
N GLY A 280 0.90 -2.40 17.94
CA GLY A 280 -0.45 -2.09 18.45
C GLY A 280 -0.43 -1.05 19.56
N ILE A 281 0.45 -1.19 20.55
CA ILE A 281 0.60 -0.23 21.65
C ILE A 281 1.13 1.12 21.15
N LEU A 282 2.22 1.12 20.36
CA LEU A 282 2.82 2.35 19.84
C LEU A 282 1.86 3.09 18.89
N ALA A 283 1.14 2.37 18.03
CA ALA A 283 0.12 2.95 17.16
C ALA A 283 -1.01 3.57 17.97
N TYR A 284 -1.48 2.90 19.01
CA TYR A 284 -2.52 3.44 19.90
C TYR A 284 -2.05 4.69 20.66
N MET A 285 -0.81 4.71 21.15
CA MET A 285 -0.27 5.85 21.94
C MET A 285 0.10 7.05 21.08
N PHE A 286 0.80 6.83 19.98
CA PHE A 286 1.46 7.87 19.18
C PHE A 286 1.00 7.91 17.71
N GLY A 287 0.54 6.77 17.19
CA GLY A 287 0.31 6.58 15.76
C GLY A 287 -1.02 7.11 15.26
N ILE A 288 -2.08 7.08 16.08
CA ILE A 288 -3.45 7.46 15.69
C ILE A 288 -3.90 8.75 16.35
N ASP A 289 -4.85 9.42 15.71
CA ASP A 289 -5.41 10.66 16.25
C ASP A 289 -6.40 10.40 17.41
N SER A 290 -6.65 11.43 18.24
CA SER A 290 -7.57 11.39 19.37
C SER A 290 -8.99 10.98 18.99
N THR A 291 -9.45 11.37 17.81
CA THR A 291 -10.78 11.01 17.27
C THR A 291 -10.92 9.52 17.03
N LEU A 292 -9.93 8.90 16.37
CA LEU A 292 -9.92 7.46 16.12
C LEU A 292 -9.76 6.68 17.44
N ARG A 293 -8.89 7.16 18.34
CA ARG A 293 -8.68 6.56 19.68
C ARG A 293 -9.98 6.55 20.48
N ASN A 294 -10.72 7.65 20.49
CA ASN A 294 -12.01 7.74 21.19
C ASN A 294 -13.06 6.81 20.57
N GLY A 295 -13.06 6.67 19.24
CA GLY A 295 -13.91 5.71 18.52
C GLY A 295 -13.64 4.26 18.95
N LEU A 296 -12.36 3.85 18.96
CA LEU A 296 -11.94 2.54 19.43
C LEU A 296 -12.33 2.26 20.88
N ASN A 297 -12.12 3.25 21.78
CA ASN A 297 -12.50 3.13 23.18
C ASN A 297 -14.01 2.93 23.38
N ARG A 298 -14.85 3.63 22.59
CA ARG A 298 -16.31 3.43 22.61
C ARG A 298 -16.70 2.03 22.15
N LEU A 299 -16.08 1.51 21.11
CA LEU A 299 -16.34 0.16 20.60
C LEU A 299 -15.95 -0.92 21.63
N VAL A 300 -14.81 -0.77 22.29
CA VAL A 300 -14.36 -1.69 23.34
C VAL A 300 -15.33 -1.66 24.53
N ARG A 301 -15.70 -0.46 25.00
CA ARG A 301 -16.66 -0.30 26.12
C ARG A 301 -18.03 -0.89 25.79
N SER A 302 -18.55 -0.67 24.58
CA SER A 302 -19.85 -1.19 24.15
C SER A 302 -19.88 -2.73 24.07
N LYS A 303 -18.76 -3.37 23.69
CA LYS A 303 -18.64 -4.84 23.66
C LYS A 303 -18.50 -5.45 25.08
N ILE A 304 -17.82 -4.75 25.99
CA ILE A 304 -17.67 -5.21 27.39
C ILE A 304 -19.02 -5.11 28.12
N ILE A 305 -19.78 -4.02 27.90
CA ILE A 305 -21.10 -3.82 28.51
C ILE A 305 -22.13 -4.82 27.98
N ARG A 306 -22.04 -5.24 26.71
CA ARG A 306 -22.94 -6.27 26.13
C ARG A 306 -22.64 -7.72 26.59
N ARG A 307 -21.50 -7.94 27.23
CA ARG A 307 -21.11 -9.27 27.76
C ARG A 307 -21.39 -9.45 29.27
N LYS A 308 -21.81 -8.38 29.96
CA LYS A 308 -22.41 -8.44 31.30
C LYS A 308 -23.94 -8.36 31.17
#